data_0ca704c224ca7fa7cb9d5ce231b92fb2
#
_entry.id   0ca704c224ca7fa7cb9d5ce231b92fb2
#
_cell.length_a   1.000
_cell.length_b   1.000
_cell.length_c   1.000
_cell.angle_alpha   90.00
_cell.angle_beta   90.00
_cell.angle_gamma   90.00
#
_symmetry.space_group_name_H-M   'P 1'
#
loop_
_entity.id
_entity.type
_entity.pdbx_description
1 polymer ?
#
loop_
_entity_poly.entity_id
_entity_poly.type
_entity_poly.pdbx_seq_one_letter_code
_entity_poly.pdbx_strand_id
1 'polypeptide(L)'
;SFSVPYERGSVLAFTSKQHRIHYDYKKNKVVADYALKNNWANYDFCPATNNLAFTEGNNVHILSPDGRNTIVTRETQDGIVCGQAGHQREFGITKGMFWSPKGSALAFYRMDERRVTAYPLVNIDTRCATPVPHKYPMAGMKSHEVTVGVYQVATGQTVWLETGLPKEKYLTNIAWSPDEKSIYIAELNREQNEMHLVRYSALTGKKEADLFTETDRCYVEPQHPVLFLPNDPDKFIWQSEADGYNHLYLYDTTGKELRKLTGGEWVVTKVLGFSKDGNKVIFEGTAPHPVSPNMQGTGMQRYIWETDLRTGDIMNCLSWKVGVHRWLLSPSGEYAIDYVSSPSTPRDIDLIRVKDAKVISTLLSAPDPFKLYRMPRIKVGHILAADGKTRLNYRLTLPPDLDETKKYPTIVYVYGGPKVQLVTGDWQNGARGWDLYMAQRGYVMFTVDSRGSANRGHAFESVI
;
A
#
# COMPACT_ATOMS: atom_id res chain seq x y z
N SER A 1 -17.99 -2.45 -9.40
CA SER A 1 -17.32 -1.55 -8.45
C SER A 1 -17.42 -0.11 -8.93
N PHE A 2 -17.35 0.84 -8.01
CA PHE A 2 -17.31 2.26 -8.31
C PHE A 2 -16.21 2.93 -7.46
N SER A 3 -15.78 4.11 -7.86
CA SER A 3 -14.88 4.99 -7.11
C SER A 3 -15.48 6.40 -6.99
N VAL A 4 -14.95 7.19 -6.07
CA VAL A 4 -15.27 8.60 -5.92
C VAL A 4 -14.11 9.40 -6.51
N PRO A 5 -14.24 9.95 -7.73
CA PRO A 5 -13.10 10.54 -8.45
C PRO A 5 -12.71 11.94 -7.94
N TYR A 6 -13.56 12.58 -7.17
CA TYR A 6 -13.33 13.92 -6.62
C TYR A 6 -13.40 13.90 -5.09
N GLU A 7 -12.56 14.66 -4.42
CA GLU A 7 -12.55 14.74 -2.94
C GLU A 7 -13.88 15.27 -2.38
N ARG A 8 -14.59 16.09 -3.14
CA ARG A 8 -15.89 16.63 -2.75
C ARG A 8 -16.89 16.49 -3.89
N GLY A 9 -18.14 16.27 -3.55
CA GLY A 9 -19.23 16.23 -4.53
C GLY A 9 -20.05 14.95 -4.48
N SER A 10 -20.84 14.77 -5.54
CA SER A 10 -21.85 13.69 -5.66
C SER A 10 -21.59 12.81 -6.88
N VAL A 11 -20.35 12.79 -7.38
CA VAL A 11 -20.01 12.03 -8.59
C VAL A 11 -19.40 10.69 -8.22
N LEU A 12 -19.95 9.63 -8.81
CA LEU A 12 -19.41 8.28 -8.79
C LEU A 12 -18.80 7.97 -10.16
N ALA A 13 -17.65 7.30 -10.17
CA ALA A 13 -17.03 6.82 -11.38
C ALA A 13 -17.05 5.28 -11.41
N PHE A 14 -17.47 4.71 -12.52
CA PHE A 14 -17.47 3.27 -12.74
C PHE A 14 -17.25 2.94 -14.21
N THR A 15 -16.85 1.70 -14.50
CA THR A 15 -16.67 1.23 -15.86
C THR A 15 -17.82 0.29 -16.23
N SER A 16 -18.44 0.52 -17.39
CA SER A 16 -19.48 -0.30 -17.98
C SER A 16 -19.31 -0.38 -19.49
N LYS A 17 -19.31 -1.58 -20.07
CA LYS A 17 -19.22 -1.81 -21.53
C LYS A 17 -18.14 -0.96 -22.22
N GLN A 18 -16.92 -0.95 -21.68
CA GLN A 18 -15.81 -0.15 -22.21
C GLN A 18 -16.00 1.39 -22.13
N HIS A 19 -16.87 1.84 -21.27
CA HIS A 19 -17.02 3.25 -20.95
C HIS A 19 -16.68 3.48 -19.49
N ARG A 20 -15.81 4.47 -19.20
CA ARG A 20 -15.65 5.02 -17.86
C ARG A 20 -16.64 6.16 -17.72
N ILE A 21 -17.64 5.95 -16.89
CA ILE A 21 -18.77 6.86 -16.70
C ILE A 21 -18.59 7.59 -15.37
N HIS A 22 -18.73 8.91 -15.38
CA HIS A 22 -18.86 9.73 -14.19
C HIS A 22 -20.33 10.16 -14.05
N TYR A 23 -20.96 9.71 -12.97
CA TYR A 23 -22.38 9.91 -12.73
C TYR A 23 -22.61 10.73 -11.47
N ASP A 24 -23.26 11.89 -11.60
CA ASP A 24 -23.68 12.73 -10.47
C ASP A 24 -25.01 12.21 -9.93
N TYR A 25 -24.99 11.53 -8.78
CA TYR A 25 -26.16 10.91 -8.20
C TYR A 25 -27.16 11.93 -7.60
N LYS A 26 -26.72 13.15 -7.25
CA LYS A 26 -27.62 14.21 -6.80
C LYS A 26 -28.37 14.88 -7.96
N LYS A 27 -27.69 15.04 -9.08
CA LYS A 27 -28.26 15.62 -10.30
C LYS A 27 -28.93 14.59 -11.21
N ASN A 28 -28.77 13.29 -10.89
CA ASN A 28 -29.23 12.16 -11.70
C ASN A 28 -28.76 12.27 -13.16
N LYS A 29 -27.46 12.56 -13.37
CA LYS A 29 -26.91 12.88 -14.70
C LYS A 29 -25.50 12.29 -14.89
N VAL A 30 -25.25 11.74 -16.08
CA VAL A 30 -23.89 11.48 -16.56
C VAL A 30 -23.21 12.83 -16.84
N VAL A 31 -22.07 13.06 -16.16
CA VAL A 31 -21.30 14.31 -16.26
C VAL A 31 -20.04 14.13 -17.11
N ALA A 32 -19.57 12.90 -17.29
CA ALA A 32 -18.51 12.56 -18.25
C ALA A 32 -18.65 11.10 -18.68
N ASP A 33 -18.28 10.84 -19.92
CA ASP A 33 -18.26 9.49 -20.51
C ASP A 33 -17.01 9.37 -21.38
N TYR A 34 -16.10 8.46 -20.98
CA TYR A 34 -14.86 8.16 -21.69
C TYR A 34 -14.98 6.80 -22.35
N ALA A 35 -15.08 6.78 -23.70
CA ALA A 35 -15.01 5.54 -24.44
C ALA A 35 -13.60 4.96 -24.39
N LEU A 36 -13.47 3.77 -23.81
CA LEU A 36 -12.20 3.08 -23.65
C LEU A 36 -12.00 2.06 -24.77
N LYS A 37 -10.75 1.80 -25.16
CA LYS A 37 -10.42 0.74 -26.10
C LYS A 37 -9.84 -0.47 -25.38
N ASN A 38 -10.00 -1.66 -25.99
CA ASN A 38 -9.52 -2.92 -25.42
C ASN A 38 -8.00 -3.00 -25.22
N ASN A 39 -7.25 -2.25 -26.02
CA ASN A 39 -5.79 -2.19 -25.96
C ASN A 39 -5.25 -1.05 -25.08
N TRP A 40 -6.12 -0.35 -24.38
CA TRP A 40 -5.76 0.68 -23.40
C TRP A 40 -5.67 0.09 -21.98
N ALA A 41 -4.66 0.53 -21.24
CA ALA A 41 -4.40 0.06 -19.88
C ALA A 41 -3.83 1.15 -18.96
N ASN A 42 -3.55 0.84 -17.70
CA ASN A 42 -2.86 1.69 -16.73
C ASN A 42 -3.49 3.09 -16.59
N TYR A 43 -4.80 3.14 -16.43
CA TYR A 43 -5.54 4.41 -16.34
C TYR A 43 -5.19 5.19 -15.08
N ASP A 44 -4.92 6.51 -15.24
CA ASP A 44 -4.76 7.47 -14.14
C ASP A 44 -5.59 8.73 -14.42
N PHE A 45 -6.57 9.00 -13.57
CA PHE A 45 -7.51 10.11 -13.74
C PHE A 45 -7.04 11.35 -13.00
N CYS A 46 -7.09 12.51 -13.65
CA CYS A 46 -6.81 13.82 -13.06
C CYS A 46 -8.11 14.53 -12.65
N PRO A 47 -8.43 14.61 -11.36
CA PRO A 47 -9.66 15.27 -10.92
C PRO A 47 -9.71 16.79 -11.23
N ALA A 48 -8.54 17.44 -11.27
CA ALA A 48 -8.45 18.90 -11.49
C ALA A 48 -8.84 19.31 -12.93
N THR A 49 -8.50 18.49 -13.93
CA THR A 49 -8.70 18.79 -15.36
C THR A 49 -9.67 17.86 -16.06
N ASN A 50 -10.08 16.78 -15.38
CA ASN A 50 -10.84 15.67 -15.97
C ASN A 50 -10.11 14.94 -17.11
N ASN A 51 -8.81 15.07 -17.22
CA ASN A 51 -8.00 14.30 -18.15
C ASN A 51 -7.82 12.87 -17.66
N LEU A 52 -7.78 11.92 -18.57
CA LEU A 52 -7.48 10.52 -18.30
C LEU A 52 -6.16 10.14 -18.96
N ALA A 53 -5.11 9.92 -18.19
CA ALA A 53 -3.88 9.32 -18.71
C ALA A 53 -4.06 7.81 -18.82
N PHE A 54 -3.46 7.21 -19.85
CA PHE A 54 -3.51 5.77 -20.07
C PHE A 54 -2.32 5.31 -20.93
N THR A 55 -2.10 4.01 -21.00
CA THR A 55 -1.13 3.43 -21.94
C THR A 55 -1.84 2.71 -23.09
N GLU A 56 -1.31 2.89 -24.29
CA GLU A 56 -1.61 2.07 -25.47
C GLU A 56 -0.31 1.41 -25.93
N GLY A 57 -0.23 0.09 -25.77
CA GLY A 57 1.04 -0.63 -25.86
C GLY A 57 2.05 -0.11 -24.84
N ASN A 58 3.22 0.30 -25.30
CA ASN A 58 4.31 0.82 -24.46
C ASN A 58 4.33 2.35 -24.37
N ASN A 59 3.28 3.03 -24.81
CA ASN A 59 3.25 4.48 -24.89
C ASN A 59 2.18 5.12 -24.00
N VAL A 60 2.49 6.31 -23.51
CA VAL A 60 1.61 7.14 -22.68
C VAL A 60 0.77 8.05 -23.56
N HIS A 61 -0.50 8.14 -23.23
CA HIS A 61 -1.50 8.97 -23.85
C HIS A 61 -2.32 9.74 -22.83
N ILE A 62 -2.92 10.85 -23.25
CA ILE A 62 -3.89 11.63 -22.45
C ILE A 62 -5.16 11.79 -23.28
N LEU A 63 -6.29 11.33 -22.72
CA LEU A 63 -7.63 11.58 -23.24
C LEU A 63 -8.25 12.76 -22.51
N SER A 64 -8.55 13.83 -23.22
CA SER A 64 -9.25 14.99 -22.68
C SER A 64 -10.78 14.77 -22.64
N PRO A 65 -11.54 15.52 -21.83
CA PRO A 65 -13.01 15.39 -21.74
C PRO A 65 -13.74 15.63 -23.07
N ASP A 66 -13.14 16.37 -24.00
CA ASP A 66 -13.67 16.63 -25.36
C ASP A 66 -13.40 15.47 -26.33
N GLY A 67 -12.79 14.38 -25.87
CA GLY A 67 -12.47 13.18 -26.67
C GLY A 67 -11.16 13.28 -27.43
N ARG A 68 -10.37 14.35 -27.29
CA ARG A 68 -9.06 14.49 -27.92
C ARG A 68 -8.05 13.57 -27.26
N ASN A 69 -7.41 12.71 -28.05
CA ASN A 69 -6.30 11.85 -27.63
C ASN A 69 -4.94 12.50 -27.97
N THR A 70 -4.17 12.83 -26.94
CA THR A 70 -2.81 13.38 -27.07
C THR A 70 -1.80 12.27 -26.82
N ILE A 71 -0.87 12.07 -27.74
CA ILE A 71 0.22 11.09 -27.60
C ILE A 71 1.37 11.77 -26.86
N VAL A 72 1.68 11.27 -25.66
CA VAL A 72 2.77 11.80 -24.80
C VAL A 72 4.12 11.19 -25.18
N THR A 73 4.17 9.88 -25.43
CA THR A 73 5.40 9.18 -25.85
C THR A 73 5.20 8.44 -27.17
N ARG A 74 6.29 8.24 -27.93
CA ARG A 74 6.30 7.54 -29.23
C ARG A 74 7.47 6.57 -29.30
N GLU A 75 7.58 5.71 -28.30
CA GLU A 75 8.61 4.67 -28.29
C GLU A 75 8.24 3.55 -29.27
N THR A 76 9.20 3.22 -30.12
CA THR A 76 9.06 2.18 -31.16
C THR A 76 10.01 1.01 -30.91
N GLN A 77 10.97 1.16 -29.99
CA GLN A 77 11.93 0.11 -29.68
C GLN A 77 11.30 -0.92 -28.75
N ASP A 78 11.43 -2.19 -29.13
CA ASP A 78 11.06 -3.29 -28.22
C ASP A 78 11.88 -3.26 -26.93
N GLY A 79 11.23 -3.52 -25.81
CA GLY A 79 11.83 -3.46 -24.47
C GLY A 79 11.97 -2.04 -23.90
N ILE A 80 11.41 -1.00 -24.55
CA ILE A 80 11.19 0.31 -23.93
C ILE A 80 9.73 0.46 -23.57
N VAL A 81 9.45 0.70 -22.29
CA VAL A 81 8.09 0.73 -21.75
C VAL A 81 7.85 2.03 -20.99
N CYS A 82 6.78 2.76 -21.32
CA CYS A 82 6.41 4.01 -20.68
C CYS A 82 5.08 3.90 -19.92
N GLY A 83 4.94 4.61 -18.81
CA GLY A 83 3.68 4.77 -18.08
C GLY A 83 3.19 3.54 -17.32
N GLN A 84 4.00 2.50 -17.22
CA GLN A 84 3.68 1.29 -16.45
C GLN A 84 4.41 1.31 -15.10
N ALA A 85 3.87 0.58 -14.12
CA ALA A 85 4.50 0.44 -12.80
C ALA A 85 5.90 -0.20 -12.95
N GLY A 86 6.91 0.49 -12.46
CA GLY A 86 8.31 0.04 -12.52
C GLY A 86 8.66 -0.99 -11.45
N HIS A 87 9.89 -1.52 -11.54
CA HIS A 87 10.56 -2.29 -10.49
C HIS A 87 9.73 -3.47 -9.95
N GLN A 88 9.01 -4.17 -10.84
CA GLN A 88 8.13 -5.31 -10.51
C GLN A 88 7.08 -4.99 -9.42
N ARG A 89 6.72 -3.71 -9.28
CA ARG A 89 5.79 -3.20 -8.26
C ARG A 89 6.30 -3.30 -6.81
N GLU A 90 7.60 -3.44 -6.62
CA GLU A 90 8.23 -3.34 -5.32
C GLU A 90 8.17 -1.91 -4.76
N PHE A 91 8.54 -1.73 -3.51
CA PHE A 91 8.65 -0.42 -2.83
C PHE A 91 7.37 0.43 -2.88
N GLY A 92 6.19 -0.20 -2.81
CA GLY A 92 4.90 0.48 -2.86
C GLY A 92 4.52 1.06 -4.22
N ILE A 93 5.26 0.75 -5.29
CA ILE A 93 4.97 1.23 -6.64
C ILE A 93 3.75 0.50 -7.20
N THR A 94 2.63 1.20 -7.34
CA THR A 94 1.36 0.62 -7.85
C THR A 94 0.98 1.11 -9.23
N LYS A 95 1.58 2.22 -9.70
CA LYS A 95 1.30 2.85 -10.99
C LYS A 95 2.56 3.44 -11.62
N GLY A 96 2.50 3.77 -12.89
CA GLY A 96 3.62 4.34 -13.65
C GLY A 96 3.38 5.77 -14.15
N MET A 97 2.24 6.38 -13.79
CA MET A 97 1.87 7.75 -14.17
C MET A 97 1.37 8.51 -12.95
N PHE A 98 1.73 9.79 -12.84
CA PHE A 98 1.50 10.61 -11.66
C PHE A 98 1.12 12.04 -12.06
N TRP A 99 -0.16 12.37 -12.02
CA TRP A 99 -0.62 13.73 -12.26
C TRP A 99 -0.12 14.70 -11.19
N SER A 100 0.28 15.89 -11.63
CA SER A 100 0.48 17.00 -10.70
C SER A 100 -0.86 17.43 -10.06
N PRO A 101 -0.87 18.03 -8.87
CA PRO A 101 -2.11 18.33 -8.12
C PRO A 101 -3.16 19.14 -8.88
N LYS A 102 -2.73 20.08 -9.74
CA LYS A 102 -3.63 20.89 -10.57
C LYS A 102 -3.75 20.36 -12.01
N GLY A 103 -3.02 19.29 -12.35
CA GLY A 103 -3.04 18.65 -13.67
C GLY A 103 -2.31 19.43 -14.76
N SER A 104 -1.39 20.33 -14.38
CA SER A 104 -0.55 21.06 -15.35
C SER A 104 0.52 20.18 -16.01
N ALA A 105 0.90 19.08 -15.33
CA ALA A 105 1.91 18.15 -15.82
C ALA A 105 1.59 16.69 -15.41
N LEU A 106 2.20 15.75 -16.15
CA LEU A 106 2.13 14.33 -15.90
C LEU A 106 3.56 13.76 -15.79
N ALA A 107 3.94 13.29 -14.60
CA ALA A 107 5.16 12.50 -14.44
C ALA A 107 4.89 11.05 -14.80
N PHE A 108 5.86 10.38 -15.42
CA PHE A 108 5.73 8.99 -15.82
C PHE A 108 7.07 8.26 -15.84
N TYR A 109 7.04 6.95 -15.57
CA TYR A 109 8.20 6.08 -15.76
C TYR A 109 8.42 5.78 -17.24
N ARG A 110 9.70 5.76 -17.63
CA ARG A 110 10.20 5.13 -18.85
C ARG A 110 11.24 4.09 -18.44
N MET A 111 10.97 2.83 -18.75
CA MET A 111 11.81 1.68 -18.40
C MET A 111 12.49 1.15 -19.64
N ASP A 112 13.80 0.94 -19.57
CA ASP A 112 14.58 0.21 -20.54
C ASP A 112 14.85 -1.22 -20.03
N GLU A 113 14.11 -2.17 -20.58
CA GLU A 113 14.16 -3.59 -20.21
C GLU A 113 14.98 -4.44 -21.20
N ARG A 114 15.64 -3.83 -22.18
CA ARG A 114 16.36 -4.56 -23.24
C ARG A 114 17.44 -5.48 -22.70
N ARG A 115 18.08 -5.10 -21.58
CA ARG A 115 19.14 -5.86 -20.89
C ARG A 115 18.59 -6.85 -19.86
N VAL A 116 17.30 -6.82 -19.59
CA VAL A 116 16.67 -7.68 -18.57
C VAL A 116 16.44 -9.07 -19.18
N THR A 117 16.82 -10.10 -18.42
CA THR A 117 16.59 -11.50 -18.82
C THR A 117 15.09 -11.79 -18.93
N ALA A 118 14.69 -12.47 -19.98
CA ALA A 118 13.33 -12.97 -20.12
C ALA A 118 13.18 -14.28 -19.33
N TYR A 119 12.39 -14.24 -18.26
CA TYR A 119 12.05 -15.44 -17.49
C TYR A 119 10.86 -16.15 -18.16
N PRO A 120 10.94 -17.46 -18.42
CA PRO A 120 9.89 -18.22 -19.09
C PRO A 120 8.78 -18.59 -18.10
N LEU A 121 7.70 -17.81 -18.04
CA LEU A 121 6.47 -18.25 -17.38
C LEU A 121 5.82 -19.35 -18.26
N VAL A 122 5.21 -20.36 -17.63
CA VAL A 122 4.57 -21.45 -18.34
C VAL A 122 3.07 -21.23 -18.39
N ASN A 123 2.52 -21.07 -19.61
CA ASN A 123 1.09 -21.09 -19.84
C ASN A 123 0.62 -22.53 -19.95
N ILE A 124 -0.19 -22.97 -19.00
CA ILE A 124 -0.78 -24.31 -18.93
C ILE A 124 -2.21 -24.40 -19.49
N ASP A 125 -2.80 -23.31 -19.93
CA ASP A 125 -4.17 -23.27 -20.47
C ASP A 125 -4.23 -23.82 -21.91
N THR A 126 -3.08 -23.98 -22.56
CA THR A 126 -2.97 -24.61 -23.88
C THR A 126 -2.71 -26.11 -23.73
N ARG A 127 -3.17 -26.93 -24.69
CA ARG A 127 -3.00 -28.39 -24.66
C ARG A 127 -1.54 -28.82 -24.52
N CYS A 128 -0.63 -28.15 -25.23
CA CYS A 128 0.79 -28.23 -24.98
C CYS A 128 1.21 -26.95 -24.29
N ALA A 129 1.77 -27.03 -23.09
CA ALA A 129 2.24 -25.88 -22.35
C ALA A 129 3.23 -25.05 -23.19
N THR A 130 3.08 -23.72 -23.17
CA THR A 130 3.92 -22.80 -23.95
C THR A 130 4.61 -21.79 -23.03
N PRO A 131 5.90 -21.43 -23.30
CA PRO A 131 6.56 -20.39 -22.55
C PRO A 131 6.00 -19.01 -22.91
N VAL A 132 5.73 -18.20 -21.90
CA VAL A 132 5.40 -16.77 -22.04
C VAL A 132 6.55 -15.98 -21.40
N PRO A 133 7.41 -15.35 -22.22
CA PRO A 133 8.56 -14.63 -21.70
C PRO A 133 8.11 -13.41 -20.89
N HIS A 134 8.67 -13.26 -19.68
CA HIS A 134 8.43 -12.12 -18.80
C HIS A 134 9.78 -11.51 -18.40
N LYS A 135 9.94 -10.20 -18.60
CA LYS A 135 11.16 -9.49 -18.23
C LYS A 135 11.26 -9.42 -16.71
N TYR A 136 12.16 -10.23 -16.13
CA TYR A 136 12.33 -10.34 -14.71
C TYR A 136 13.82 -10.37 -14.32
N PRO A 137 14.34 -9.35 -13.61
CA PRO A 137 15.73 -9.31 -13.19
C PRO A 137 15.92 -10.27 -11.99
N MET A 138 16.49 -11.43 -12.23
CA MET A 138 16.85 -12.36 -11.15
C MET A 138 18.04 -11.83 -10.35
N ALA A 139 18.24 -12.37 -9.16
CA ALA A 139 19.34 -11.99 -8.29
C ALA A 139 20.70 -12.08 -9.03
N GLY A 140 21.52 -11.04 -8.90
CA GLY A 140 22.82 -10.93 -9.58
C GLY A 140 22.76 -10.60 -11.07
N MET A 141 21.56 -10.57 -11.69
CA MET A 141 21.39 -10.22 -13.11
C MET A 141 21.12 -8.72 -13.31
N LYS A 142 21.25 -8.28 -14.57
CA LYS A 142 20.95 -6.92 -14.97
C LYS A 142 19.47 -6.59 -14.75
N SER A 143 19.23 -5.46 -14.11
CA SER A 143 17.90 -4.89 -13.92
C SER A 143 17.54 -3.92 -15.05
N HIS A 144 16.30 -3.48 -15.09
CA HIS A 144 15.88 -2.41 -15.98
C HIS A 144 16.45 -1.07 -15.53
N GLU A 145 16.69 -0.21 -16.51
CA GLU A 145 17.11 1.17 -16.28
C GLU A 145 15.87 2.07 -16.36
N VAL A 146 15.52 2.74 -15.27
CA VAL A 146 14.33 3.57 -15.18
C VAL A 146 14.71 5.04 -15.21
N THR A 147 13.95 5.82 -15.96
CA THR A 147 13.99 7.29 -15.95
C THR A 147 12.58 7.85 -15.71
N VAL A 148 12.51 9.10 -15.27
CA VAL A 148 11.23 9.79 -15.06
C VAL A 148 11.12 10.95 -16.04
N GLY A 149 10.08 10.92 -16.87
CA GLY A 149 9.69 12.04 -17.73
C GLY A 149 8.59 12.86 -17.08
N VAL A 150 8.59 14.16 -17.30
CA VAL A 150 7.59 15.12 -16.85
C VAL A 150 7.01 15.82 -18.06
N TYR A 151 5.84 15.40 -18.50
CA TYR A 151 5.15 15.99 -19.64
C TYR A 151 4.40 17.25 -19.21
N GLN A 152 4.72 18.37 -19.80
CA GLN A 152 4.07 19.68 -19.59
C GLN A 152 2.85 19.78 -20.49
N VAL A 153 1.64 19.76 -19.94
CA VAL A 153 0.39 19.70 -20.71
C VAL A 153 0.21 20.93 -21.63
N ALA A 154 0.60 22.11 -21.16
CA ALA A 154 0.44 23.36 -21.91
C ALA A 154 1.35 23.46 -23.15
N THR A 155 2.57 22.91 -23.07
CA THR A 155 3.58 23.03 -24.15
C THR A 155 3.71 21.77 -24.99
N GLY A 156 3.24 20.64 -24.48
CA GLY A 156 3.42 19.33 -25.12
C GLY A 156 4.87 18.82 -25.06
N GLN A 157 5.72 19.39 -24.22
CA GLN A 157 7.12 19.00 -24.08
C GLN A 157 7.32 18.10 -22.86
N THR A 158 8.25 17.15 -22.98
CA THR A 158 8.70 16.31 -21.86
C THR A 158 10.06 16.76 -21.38
N VAL A 159 10.16 17.02 -20.07
CA VAL A 159 11.40 17.24 -19.35
C VAL A 159 11.81 15.92 -18.69
N TRP A 160 13.07 15.53 -18.83
CA TRP A 160 13.60 14.32 -18.21
C TRP A 160 14.37 14.67 -16.94
N LEU A 161 14.10 13.98 -15.83
CA LEU A 161 14.81 14.19 -14.58
C LEU A 161 16.24 13.66 -14.67
N GLU A 162 17.19 14.49 -14.25
CA GLU A 162 18.64 14.20 -14.26
C GLU A 162 19.03 13.34 -13.03
N THR A 163 18.55 12.12 -12.97
CA THR A 163 18.76 11.22 -11.81
C THR A 163 20.20 10.69 -11.71
N GLY A 164 21.04 10.88 -12.74
CA GLY A 164 22.45 10.52 -12.70
C GLY A 164 22.73 9.01 -12.74
N LEU A 165 23.89 8.62 -12.24
CA LEU A 165 24.39 7.25 -12.19
C LEU A 165 24.35 6.72 -10.73
N PRO A 166 24.31 5.38 -10.51
CA PRO A 166 24.12 4.33 -11.51
C PRO A 166 22.69 4.32 -12.07
N LYS A 167 22.48 3.79 -13.28
CA LYS A 167 21.15 3.75 -13.90
C LYS A 167 20.27 2.61 -13.38
N GLU A 168 20.88 1.58 -12.83
CA GLU A 168 20.15 0.40 -12.29
C GLU A 168 19.57 0.62 -10.88
N LYS A 169 19.62 1.84 -10.33
CA LYS A 169 18.95 2.19 -9.07
C LYS A 169 17.43 2.20 -9.21
N TYR A 170 16.75 2.12 -8.08
CA TYR A 170 15.29 2.18 -8.05
C TYR A 170 14.84 3.63 -7.82
N LEU A 171 13.92 4.12 -8.65
CA LEU A 171 13.28 5.42 -8.51
C LEU A 171 11.89 5.21 -7.93
N THR A 172 11.75 5.35 -6.62
CA THR A 172 10.55 4.95 -5.89
C THR A 172 9.80 6.16 -5.34
N ASN A 173 8.54 5.97 -4.97
CA ASN A 173 7.76 6.90 -4.16
C ASN A 173 7.70 8.33 -4.72
N ILE A 174 7.39 8.43 -6.03
CA ILE A 174 7.22 9.73 -6.69
C ILE A 174 6.11 10.53 -6.03
N ALA A 175 6.43 11.76 -5.60
CA ALA A 175 5.48 12.73 -5.06
C ALA A 175 5.68 14.11 -5.68
N TRP A 176 4.59 14.81 -5.96
CA TRP A 176 4.60 16.19 -6.38
C TRP A 176 4.59 17.14 -5.18
N SER A 177 5.35 18.25 -5.27
CA SER A 177 5.13 19.38 -4.38
C SER A 177 3.74 19.98 -4.61
N PRO A 178 3.07 20.54 -3.57
CA PRO A 178 1.73 21.14 -3.73
C PRO A 178 1.67 22.30 -4.72
N ASP A 179 2.78 22.99 -4.96
CA ASP A 179 2.91 24.08 -5.94
C ASP A 179 3.23 23.60 -7.37
N GLU A 180 3.43 22.28 -7.57
CA GLU A 180 3.76 21.61 -8.83
C GLU A 180 5.16 21.92 -9.40
N LYS A 181 6.04 22.59 -8.64
CA LYS A 181 7.36 22.97 -9.14
C LYS A 181 8.40 21.87 -8.99
N SER A 182 8.23 21.00 -8.01
CA SER A 182 9.22 19.97 -7.68
C SER A 182 8.60 18.58 -7.60
N ILE A 183 9.44 17.58 -7.87
CA ILE A 183 9.16 16.17 -7.70
C ILE A 183 10.12 15.58 -6.67
N TYR A 184 9.60 14.84 -5.72
CA TYR A 184 10.35 14.11 -4.71
C TYR A 184 10.41 12.63 -5.11
N ILE A 185 11.60 12.04 -5.02
CA ILE A 185 11.84 10.63 -5.36
C ILE A 185 12.72 10.03 -4.27
N ALA A 186 12.35 8.87 -3.75
CA ALA A 186 13.23 8.05 -2.96
C ALA A 186 14.07 7.18 -3.92
N GLU A 187 15.34 7.55 -4.08
CA GLU A 187 16.30 6.81 -4.89
C GLU A 187 16.97 5.74 -4.03
N LEU A 188 16.71 4.48 -4.34
CA LEU A 188 17.27 3.34 -3.63
C LEU A 188 18.36 2.69 -4.50
N ASN A 189 19.49 2.36 -3.91
CA ASN A 189 20.57 1.67 -4.61
C ASN A 189 20.17 0.23 -5.00
N ARG A 190 20.94 -0.41 -5.89
CA ARG A 190 20.65 -1.77 -6.37
C ARG A 190 20.75 -2.82 -5.27
N GLU A 191 21.61 -2.62 -4.29
CA GLU A 191 21.79 -3.44 -3.08
C GLU A 191 20.63 -3.29 -2.09
N GLN A 192 19.78 -2.28 -2.28
CA GLN A 192 18.58 -2.01 -1.47
C GLN A 192 18.90 -1.66 0.00
N ASN A 193 20.05 -1.11 0.28
CA ASN A 193 20.49 -0.79 1.64
C ASN A 193 20.86 0.68 1.87
N GLU A 194 20.72 1.52 0.84
CA GLU A 194 20.94 2.96 0.90
C GLU A 194 19.90 3.69 0.04
N MET A 195 19.12 4.55 0.68
CA MET A 195 18.08 5.36 0.05
C MET A 195 18.38 6.85 0.27
N HIS A 196 18.25 7.64 -0.80
CA HIS A 196 18.29 9.08 -0.78
C HIS A 196 16.92 9.66 -1.13
N LEU A 197 16.36 10.52 -0.30
CA LEU A 197 15.21 11.33 -0.70
C LEU A 197 15.70 12.56 -1.46
N VAL A 198 15.40 12.63 -2.75
CA VAL A 198 15.90 13.65 -3.66
C VAL A 198 14.76 14.51 -4.21
N ARG A 199 14.99 15.82 -4.31
CA ARG A 199 14.05 16.77 -4.91
C ARG A 199 14.60 17.23 -6.27
N TYR A 200 13.72 17.20 -7.28
CA TYR A 200 13.99 17.59 -8.66
C TYR A 200 13.06 18.71 -9.10
N SER A 201 13.58 19.66 -9.92
CA SER A 201 12.75 20.64 -10.61
C SER A 201 11.87 19.95 -11.68
N ALA A 202 10.56 20.11 -11.58
CA ALA A 202 9.61 19.60 -12.58
C ALA A 202 9.68 20.35 -13.91
N LEU A 203 10.28 21.55 -13.93
CA LEU A 203 10.40 22.41 -15.11
C LEU A 203 11.72 22.21 -15.87
N THR A 204 12.81 21.91 -15.15
CA THR A 204 14.14 21.80 -15.78
C THR A 204 14.71 20.39 -15.74
N GLY A 205 14.15 19.51 -14.92
CA GLY A 205 14.65 18.15 -14.66
C GLY A 205 15.86 18.09 -13.75
N LYS A 206 16.42 19.22 -13.36
CA LYS A 206 17.66 19.29 -12.56
C LYS A 206 17.39 18.88 -11.12
N LYS A 207 18.37 18.20 -10.53
CA LYS A 207 18.41 17.94 -9.08
C LYS A 207 18.51 19.27 -8.33
N GLU A 208 17.58 19.52 -7.40
CA GLU A 208 17.55 20.71 -6.56
C GLU A 208 18.20 20.47 -5.21
N ALA A 209 17.95 19.31 -4.60
CA ALA A 209 18.47 18.95 -3.29
C ALA A 209 18.51 17.44 -3.08
N ASP A 210 19.50 17.00 -2.31
CA ASP A 210 19.54 15.73 -1.62
C ASP A 210 19.09 15.99 -0.18
N LEU A 211 17.91 15.54 0.20
CA LEU A 211 17.26 15.99 1.44
C LEU A 211 17.80 15.23 2.65
N PHE A 212 17.81 13.91 2.58
CA PHE A 212 18.39 13.04 3.60
C PHE A 212 18.63 11.63 3.05
N THR A 213 19.40 10.86 3.80
CA THR A 213 19.77 9.47 3.46
C THR A 213 19.33 8.54 4.57
N GLU A 214 18.80 7.37 4.21
CA GLU A 214 18.59 6.24 5.11
C GLU A 214 19.45 5.06 4.68
N THR A 215 20.08 4.41 5.64
CA THR A 215 20.91 3.23 5.41
C THR A 215 20.62 2.16 6.43
N ASP A 216 20.68 0.90 6.01
CA ASP A 216 20.60 -0.24 6.92
C ASP A 216 21.55 -1.36 6.46
N ARG A 217 22.01 -2.19 7.39
CA ARG A 217 22.89 -3.30 7.09
C ARG A 217 22.21 -4.39 6.24
N CYS A 218 20.92 -4.59 6.43
CA CYS A 218 20.12 -5.61 5.76
C CYS A 218 19.43 -5.02 4.52
N TYR A 219 18.49 -4.11 4.74
CA TYR A 219 17.80 -3.40 3.66
C TYR A 219 17.09 -2.15 4.17
N VAL A 220 16.88 -1.19 3.28
CA VAL A 220 15.96 -0.05 3.43
C VAL A 220 14.82 -0.24 2.44
N GLU A 221 13.59 -0.07 2.87
CA GLU A 221 12.42 -0.29 2.03
C GLU A 221 11.44 0.86 2.09
N PRO A 222 11.62 1.89 1.26
CA PRO A 222 10.71 3.02 1.17
C PRO A 222 9.38 2.57 0.53
N GLN A 223 8.32 2.46 1.30
CA GLN A 223 7.01 1.96 0.85
C GLN A 223 6.02 3.07 0.49
N HIS A 224 6.25 4.31 0.96
CA HIS A 224 5.29 5.39 0.87
C HIS A 224 5.96 6.69 0.40
N PRO A 225 5.32 7.45 -0.50
CA PRO A 225 5.80 8.78 -0.88
C PRO A 225 5.71 9.77 0.28
N VAL A 226 6.42 10.89 0.19
CA VAL A 226 6.24 12.01 1.10
C VAL A 226 4.78 12.47 1.10
N LEU A 227 4.23 12.73 2.28
CA LEU A 227 2.87 13.23 2.46
C LEU A 227 2.91 14.66 2.97
N PHE A 228 2.67 15.63 2.10
CA PHE A 228 2.65 17.04 2.45
C PHE A 228 1.52 17.37 3.41
N LEU A 229 1.77 18.29 4.34
CA LEU A 229 0.73 18.75 5.27
C LEU A 229 -0.29 19.64 4.56
N PRO A 230 -1.59 19.49 4.84
CA PRO A 230 -2.63 20.25 4.16
C PRO A 230 -2.58 21.75 4.49
N ASN A 231 -2.13 22.13 5.70
CA ASN A 231 -2.06 23.51 6.18
C ASN A 231 -0.66 24.12 6.13
N ASP A 232 0.37 23.34 5.76
CA ASP A 232 1.75 23.80 5.73
C ASP A 232 2.53 23.05 4.63
N PRO A 233 2.50 23.56 3.39
CA PRO A 233 3.11 22.90 2.23
C PRO A 233 4.64 22.83 2.30
N ASP A 234 5.27 23.52 3.25
CA ASP A 234 6.71 23.46 3.48
C ASP A 234 7.10 22.30 4.43
N LYS A 235 6.14 21.46 4.81
CA LYS A 235 6.35 20.31 5.66
C LYS A 235 5.71 19.05 5.08
N PHE A 236 6.31 17.90 5.36
CA PHE A 236 5.79 16.60 4.98
C PHE A 236 6.03 15.54 6.04
N ILE A 237 5.21 14.49 6.01
CA ILE A 237 5.40 13.28 6.79
C ILE A 237 6.17 12.27 5.93
N TRP A 238 7.17 11.66 6.53
CA TRP A 238 7.90 10.51 6.00
C TRP A 238 7.68 9.29 6.90
N GLN A 239 7.49 8.10 6.30
CA GLN A 239 7.45 6.84 7.02
C GLN A 239 8.82 6.16 6.94
N SER A 240 9.36 5.75 8.08
CA SER A 240 10.68 5.15 8.17
C SER A 240 10.75 4.07 9.24
N GLU A 241 11.60 3.06 9.01
CA GLU A 241 11.98 2.03 9.96
C GLU A 241 13.34 2.33 10.64
N ALA A 242 13.87 3.54 10.52
CA ALA A 242 15.21 3.90 10.98
C ALA A 242 15.48 3.63 12.47
N ASP A 243 14.44 3.59 13.30
CA ASP A 243 14.55 3.24 14.72
C ASP A 243 14.19 1.76 15.04
N GLY A 244 14.03 0.93 14.00
CA GLY A 244 13.68 -0.49 14.10
C GLY A 244 12.19 -0.81 13.94
N TYR A 245 11.32 0.19 13.86
CA TYR A 245 9.88 0.04 13.65
C TYR A 245 9.38 1.08 12.66
N ASN A 246 8.37 0.75 11.85
CA ASN A 246 7.80 1.71 10.91
C ASN A 246 7.02 2.80 11.67
N HIS A 247 7.55 4.03 11.64
CA HIS A 247 7.01 5.19 12.33
C HIS A 247 6.89 6.41 11.42
N LEU A 248 6.17 7.45 11.93
CA LEU A 248 5.94 8.71 11.24
C LEU A 248 6.92 9.77 11.76
N TYR A 249 7.56 10.46 10.82
CA TYR A 249 8.49 11.56 11.08
C TYR A 249 8.05 12.80 10.33
N LEU A 250 8.14 13.95 10.96
CA LEU A 250 7.85 15.25 10.35
C LEU A 250 9.15 15.90 9.89
N TYR A 251 9.22 16.24 8.62
CA TYR A 251 10.33 16.95 7.98
C TYR A 251 9.85 18.28 7.40
N ASP A 252 10.77 19.23 7.24
CA ASP A 252 10.56 20.35 6.36
C ASP A 252 11.11 20.07 4.94
N THR A 253 10.78 20.94 3.99
CA THR A 253 11.20 20.78 2.58
C THR A 253 12.68 21.01 2.33
N THR A 254 13.47 21.38 3.35
CA THR A 254 14.94 21.39 3.30
C THR A 254 15.56 20.04 3.63
N GLY A 255 14.76 19.09 4.10
CA GLY A 255 15.21 17.77 4.53
C GLY A 255 15.57 17.68 6.01
N LYS A 256 15.28 18.73 6.78
CA LYS A 256 15.50 18.71 8.22
C LYS A 256 14.36 17.98 8.93
N GLU A 257 14.71 16.94 9.70
CA GLU A 257 13.77 16.34 10.63
C GLU A 257 13.39 17.32 11.74
N LEU A 258 12.10 17.59 11.87
CA LEU A 258 11.55 18.48 12.88
C LEU A 258 11.18 17.73 14.14
N ARG A 259 10.61 16.51 13.96
CA ARG A 259 10.23 15.64 15.07
C ARG A 259 9.80 14.24 14.61
N LYS A 260 9.89 13.29 15.52
CA LYS A 260 9.23 12.01 15.44
C LYS A 260 7.77 12.16 15.92
N LEU A 261 6.81 11.71 15.11
CA LEU A 261 5.36 11.82 15.41
C LEU A 261 4.83 10.59 16.15
N THR A 262 5.44 9.43 15.94
CA THR A 262 5.04 8.16 16.58
C THR A 262 6.30 7.39 17.00
N GLY A 263 6.19 6.52 18.01
CA GLY A 263 7.33 5.74 18.50
C GLY A 263 6.91 4.59 19.40
N GLY A 264 7.82 3.64 19.62
CA GLY A 264 7.59 2.46 20.45
C GLY A 264 7.80 1.14 19.69
N GLU A 265 7.66 0.00 20.39
CA GLU A 265 7.83 -1.34 19.80
C GLU A 265 6.54 -1.82 19.09
N TRP A 266 6.14 -1.08 18.06
CA TRP A 266 4.97 -1.35 17.23
C TRP A 266 5.12 -0.62 15.89
N VAL A 267 4.26 -0.92 14.91
CA VAL A 267 4.39 -0.35 13.56
C VAL A 267 3.13 0.42 13.14
N VAL A 268 3.33 1.52 12.42
CA VAL A 268 2.31 2.14 11.59
C VAL A 268 2.15 1.29 10.34
N THR A 269 0.95 0.78 10.09
CA THR A 269 0.68 -0.06 8.92
C THR A 269 0.16 0.74 7.74
N LYS A 270 -0.50 1.87 8.00
CA LYS A 270 -1.06 2.73 6.95
C LYS A 270 -1.37 4.13 7.47
N VAL A 271 -0.98 5.17 6.74
CA VAL A 271 -1.52 6.52 6.96
C VAL A 271 -2.84 6.64 6.20
N LEU A 272 -3.89 7.09 6.90
CA LEU A 272 -5.23 7.22 6.34
C LEU A 272 -5.51 8.64 5.82
N GLY A 273 -4.88 9.65 6.40
CA GLY A 273 -5.04 11.06 6.06
C GLY A 273 -4.97 11.96 7.27
N PHE A 274 -5.64 13.09 7.18
CA PHE A 274 -5.62 14.12 8.23
C PHE A 274 -7.02 14.32 8.83
N SER A 275 -7.04 14.87 10.06
CA SER A 275 -8.26 15.39 10.67
C SER A 275 -8.84 16.56 9.85
N LYS A 276 -10.13 16.87 10.07
CA LYS A 276 -10.83 17.95 9.33
C LYS A 276 -10.11 19.29 9.37
N ASP A 277 -9.49 19.63 10.48
CA ASP A 277 -8.74 20.87 10.67
C ASP A 277 -7.28 20.77 10.18
N GLY A 278 -6.84 19.61 9.70
CA GLY A 278 -5.49 19.38 9.20
C GLY A 278 -4.39 19.38 10.26
N ASN A 279 -4.73 19.39 11.55
CA ASN A 279 -3.75 19.48 12.65
C ASN A 279 -3.27 18.14 13.18
N LYS A 280 -3.96 17.06 12.82
CA LYS A 280 -3.61 15.71 13.24
C LYS A 280 -3.50 14.77 12.04
N VAL A 281 -2.57 13.82 12.10
CA VAL A 281 -2.51 12.69 11.18
C VAL A 281 -3.24 11.49 11.78
N ILE A 282 -4.04 10.80 10.95
CA ILE A 282 -4.82 9.61 11.31
C ILE A 282 -4.19 8.41 10.61
N PHE A 283 -3.94 7.36 11.37
CA PHE A 283 -3.25 6.18 10.86
C PHE A 283 -3.74 4.87 11.49
N GLU A 284 -3.49 3.78 10.81
CA GLU A 284 -3.65 2.41 11.29
C GLU A 284 -2.32 1.90 11.82
N GLY A 285 -2.31 1.21 12.96
CA GLY A 285 -1.10 0.70 13.56
C GLY A 285 -1.33 -0.43 14.56
N THR A 286 -0.24 -1.12 14.91
CA THR A 286 -0.24 -2.24 15.87
C THR A 286 0.07 -1.80 17.30
N ALA A 287 -0.02 -0.49 17.59
CA ALA A 287 0.20 0.05 18.92
C ALA A 287 -0.66 -0.67 19.97
N PRO A 288 -0.13 -0.87 21.20
CA PRO A 288 -0.87 -1.53 22.28
C PRO A 288 -2.15 -0.78 22.60
N HIS A 289 -3.26 -1.50 22.70
CA HIS A 289 -4.54 -0.94 23.08
C HIS A 289 -4.82 -1.16 24.57
N PRO A 290 -5.32 -0.16 25.33
CA PRO A 290 -5.56 -0.29 26.77
C PRO A 290 -6.45 -1.47 27.16
N VAL A 291 -7.45 -1.81 26.34
CA VAL A 291 -8.37 -2.93 26.62
C VAL A 291 -7.82 -4.30 26.16
N SER A 292 -6.65 -4.36 25.57
CA SER A 292 -6.04 -5.61 25.07
C SER A 292 -4.52 -5.66 25.29
N PRO A 293 -4.03 -5.41 26.51
CA PRO A 293 -2.60 -5.29 26.78
C PRO A 293 -1.83 -6.59 26.55
N ASN A 294 -2.46 -7.75 26.71
CA ASN A 294 -1.85 -9.07 26.50
C ASN A 294 -1.45 -9.36 25.04
N MET A 295 -1.90 -8.53 24.10
CA MET A 295 -1.60 -8.67 22.67
C MET A 295 -0.45 -7.74 22.23
N GLN A 296 0.18 -7.02 23.16
CA GLN A 296 1.32 -6.16 22.87
C GLN A 296 2.46 -6.94 22.21
N GLY A 297 3.08 -6.35 21.21
CA GLY A 297 4.21 -6.93 20.46
C GLY A 297 3.89 -8.15 19.60
N THR A 298 2.62 -8.58 19.53
CA THR A 298 2.22 -9.72 18.67
C THR A 298 2.03 -9.33 17.23
N GLY A 299 1.74 -8.04 16.94
CA GLY A 299 1.37 -7.55 15.61
C GLY A 299 0.04 -8.09 15.06
N MET A 300 -0.74 -8.83 15.87
CA MET A 300 -1.96 -9.48 15.40
C MET A 300 -3.16 -8.56 15.32
N GLN A 301 -3.20 -7.51 16.14
CA GLN A 301 -4.30 -6.53 16.18
C GLN A 301 -3.91 -5.23 15.50
N ARG A 302 -4.89 -4.52 14.97
CA ARG A 302 -4.73 -3.21 14.37
C ARG A 302 -5.81 -2.28 14.86
N TYR A 303 -5.37 -1.09 15.25
CA TYR A 303 -6.22 -0.03 15.75
C TYR A 303 -5.99 1.25 14.98
N ILE A 304 -6.96 2.15 15.07
CA ILE A 304 -6.89 3.47 14.44
C ILE A 304 -6.50 4.49 15.49
N TRP A 305 -5.51 5.28 15.13
CA TRP A 305 -4.87 6.26 16.00
C TRP A 305 -4.82 7.62 15.33
N GLU A 306 -4.75 8.66 16.12
CA GLU A 306 -4.38 10.00 15.67
C GLU A 306 -3.25 10.56 16.55
N THR A 307 -2.40 11.41 15.95
CA THR A 307 -1.38 12.19 16.68
C THR A 307 -1.34 13.62 16.19
N ASP A 308 -1.09 14.56 17.09
CA ASP A 308 -0.99 15.99 16.80
C ASP A 308 0.33 16.29 16.06
N LEU A 309 0.27 17.01 14.95
CA LEU A 309 1.42 17.33 14.11
C LEU A 309 2.39 18.32 14.76
N ARG A 310 1.95 19.07 15.77
CA ARG A 310 2.77 20.06 16.47
C ARG A 310 3.53 19.46 17.64
N THR A 311 2.95 18.50 18.35
CA THR A 311 3.56 17.93 19.57
C THR A 311 4.15 16.54 19.35
N GLY A 312 3.49 15.70 18.53
CA GLY A 312 3.94 14.34 18.22
C GLY A 312 3.73 13.31 19.33
N ASP A 313 3.61 13.73 20.59
CA ASP A 313 3.76 12.84 21.75
C ASP A 313 2.45 12.21 22.26
N ILE A 314 1.30 12.69 21.81
CA ILE A 314 0.00 12.22 22.31
C ILE A 314 -0.75 11.50 21.19
N MET A 315 -0.83 10.18 21.33
CA MET A 315 -1.68 9.36 20.46
C MET A 315 -3.04 9.13 21.14
N ASN A 316 -4.12 9.42 20.40
CA ASN A 316 -5.46 9.03 20.78
C ASN A 316 -5.93 7.84 19.97
N CYS A 317 -6.47 6.81 20.62
CA CYS A 317 -7.12 5.71 19.93
C CYS A 317 -8.53 6.12 19.48
N LEU A 318 -8.80 5.91 18.20
CA LEU A 318 -10.11 6.21 17.59
C LEU A 318 -10.97 4.96 17.38
N SER A 319 -10.47 3.77 17.71
CA SER A 319 -11.19 2.49 17.58
C SER A 319 -11.19 1.75 18.91
N TRP A 320 -12.38 1.36 19.41
CA TRP A 320 -12.54 0.85 20.79
C TRP A 320 -12.91 -0.63 20.88
N LYS A 321 -13.38 -1.25 19.79
CA LYS A 321 -13.63 -2.70 19.75
C LYS A 321 -12.29 -3.45 19.68
N VAL A 322 -12.18 -4.58 20.36
CA VAL A 322 -11.00 -5.45 20.22
C VAL A 322 -11.03 -6.15 18.87
N GLY A 323 -9.94 -6.08 18.10
CA GLY A 323 -9.86 -6.75 16.81
C GLY A 323 -8.90 -6.09 15.81
N VAL A 324 -9.21 -6.28 14.56
CA VAL A 324 -8.54 -5.66 13.41
C VAL A 324 -9.49 -4.65 12.79
N HIS A 325 -9.09 -3.39 12.84
CA HIS A 325 -9.82 -2.28 12.28
C HIS A 325 -9.21 -1.85 10.95
N ARG A 326 -10.07 -1.48 10.01
CA ARG A 326 -9.67 -0.90 8.71
C ARG A 326 -10.59 0.25 8.39
N TRP A 327 -10.05 1.46 8.41
CA TRP A 327 -10.85 2.65 8.12
C TRP A 327 -10.77 3.06 6.66
N LEU A 328 -11.93 3.42 6.13
CA LEU A 328 -12.05 4.25 4.93
C LEU A 328 -12.39 5.66 5.40
N LEU A 329 -11.36 6.49 5.54
CA LEU A 329 -11.50 7.87 5.96
C LEU A 329 -12.12 8.71 4.83
N SER A 330 -13.09 9.57 5.16
CA SER A 330 -13.60 10.54 4.18
C SER A 330 -12.52 11.58 3.84
N PRO A 331 -12.50 12.10 2.61
CA PRO A 331 -11.56 13.16 2.23
C PRO A 331 -11.65 14.42 3.11
N SER A 332 -12.80 14.67 3.75
CA SER A 332 -12.97 15.78 4.69
C SER A 332 -12.35 15.53 6.06
N GLY A 333 -11.93 14.31 6.38
CA GLY A 333 -11.49 13.95 7.73
C GLY A 333 -12.57 13.95 8.81
N GLU A 334 -13.86 14.09 8.43
CA GLU A 334 -14.98 14.19 9.39
C GLU A 334 -15.57 12.85 9.77
N TYR A 335 -15.64 11.93 8.80
CA TYR A 335 -16.25 10.61 8.95
C TYR A 335 -15.34 9.52 8.44
N ALA A 336 -15.56 8.32 8.93
CA ALA A 336 -14.93 7.11 8.43
C ALA A 336 -15.92 5.94 8.41
N ILE A 337 -15.69 4.99 7.51
CA ILE A 337 -16.30 3.67 7.58
C ILE A 337 -15.28 2.75 8.24
N ASP A 338 -15.66 2.15 9.36
CA ASP A 338 -14.84 1.16 10.07
C ASP A 338 -15.28 -0.25 9.70
N TYR A 339 -14.38 -1.01 9.13
CA TYR A 339 -14.51 -2.45 8.95
C TYR A 339 -13.76 -3.13 10.08
N VAL A 340 -14.48 -3.68 11.05
CA VAL A 340 -13.89 -4.36 12.19
C VAL A 340 -14.20 -5.84 12.19
N SER A 341 -13.20 -6.64 12.50
CA SER A 341 -13.30 -8.08 12.67
C SER A 341 -12.49 -8.51 13.90
N SER A 342 -12.95 -9.55 14.58
CA SER A 342 -12.25 -10.17 15.72
C SER A 342 -12.35 -11.68 15.64
N PRO A 343 -11.65 -12.45 16.48
CA PRO A 343 -11.76 -13.91 16.46
C PRO A 343 -13.19 -14.45 16.61
N SER A 344 -14.09 -13.68 17.25
CA SER A 344 -15.50 -14.02 17.49
C SER A 344 -16.49 -13.19 16.68
N THR A 345 -16.04 -12.17 15.96
CA THR A 345 -16.89 -11.28 15.16
C THR A 345 -16.48 -11.37 13.69
N PRO A 346 -17.31 -11.95 12.80
CA PRO A 346 -16.95 -12.09 11.38
C PRO A 346 -16.66 -10.75 10.72
N ARG A 347 -17.57 -9.80 10.87
CA ARG A 347 -17.41 -8.43 10.38
C ARG A 347 -18.53 -7.53 10.88
N ASP A 348 -18.16 -6.42 11.50
CA ASP A 348 -19.03 -5.26 11.65
C ASP A 348 -18.58 -4.15 10.68
N ILE A 349 -19.52 -3.32 10.24
CA ILE A 349 -19.25 -2.11 9.46
C ILE A 349 -19.98 -0.95 10.14
N ASP A 350 -19.20 -0.02 10.66
CA ASP A 350 -19.72 1.13 11.39
C ASP A 350 -19.40 2.45 10.66
N LEU A 351 -20.33 3.39 10.68
CA LEU A 351 -20.08 4.78 10.33
C LEU A 351 -19.62 5.53 11.60
N ILE A 352 -18.39 6.05 11.54
CA ILE A 352 -17.73 6.74 12.64
C ILE A 352 -17.67 8.24 12.38
N ARG A 353 -17.95 9.05 13.41
CA ARG A 353 -17.58 10.47 13.43
C ARG A 353 -16.19 10.62 14.05
N VAL A 354 -15.24 11.10 13.28
CA VAL A 354 -13.80 11.08 13.62
C VAL A 354 -13.49 11.90 14.88
N LYS A 355 -14.02 13.13 14.99
CA LYS A 355 -13.67 14.08 16.06
C LYS A 355 -13.83 13.56 17.50
N ASP A 356 -14.70 12.58 17.72
CA ASP A 356 -15.02 12.01 19.03
C ASP A 356 -15.06 10.47 18.99
N ALA A 357 -14.61 9.86 17.88
CA ALA A 357 -14.61 8.43 17.65
C ALA A 357 -15.98 7.75 17.86
N LYS A 358 -17.06 8.50 17.66
CA LYS A 358 -18.42 8.03 17.96
C LYS A 358 -19.00 7.24 16.80
N VAL A 359 -19.50 6.02 17.10
CA VAL A 359 -20.33 5.27 16.15
C VAL A 359 -21.65 6.02 15.95
N ILE A 360 -21.90 6.47 14.71
CA ILE A 360 -23.12 7.16 14.29
C ILE A 360 -24.19 6.13 13.92
N SER A 361 -23.78 5.08 13.21
CA SER A 361 -24.67 4.01 12.76
C SER A 361 -23.85 2.75 12.49
N THR A 362 -24.42 1.60 12.86
CA THR A 362 -23.92 0.30 12.40
C THR A 362 -24.61 -0.02 11.07
N LEU A 363 -23.80 -0.09 10.01
CA LEU A 363 -24.26 -0.36 8.65
C LEU A 363 -24.45 -1.87 8.39
N LEU A 364 -23.61 -2.68 9.05
CA LEU A 364 -23.67 -4.13 9.00
C LEU A 364 -23.13 -4.71 10.30
N SER A 365 -23.83 -5.72 10.86
CA SER A 365 -23.26 -6.65 11.82
C SER A 365 -23.49 -8.04 11.27
N ALA A 366 -22.42 -8.67 10.73
CA ALA A 366 -22.54 -9.96 10.08
C ALA A 366 -22.70 -11.06 11.13
N PRO A 367 -23.73 -11.89 11.03
CA PRO A 367 -23.90 -13.05 11.90
C PRO A 367 -22.78 -14.06 11.65
N ASP A 368 -22.50 -14.89 12.66
CA ASP A 368 -21.60 -16.03 12.48
C ASP A 368 -22.18 -17.00 11.43
N PRO A 369 -21.52 -17.17 10.26
CA PRO A 369 -22.00 -18.03 9.20
C PRO A 369 -21.97 -19.53 9.58
N PHE A 370 -21.25 -19.85 10.65
CA PHE A 370 -21.05 -21.24 11.11
C PHE A 370 -21.87 -21.60 12.36
N LYS A 371 -22.73 -20.70 12.82
CA LYS A 371 -23.53 -20.88 14.06
C LYS A 371 -24.27 -22.24 14.15
N LEU A 372 -24.66 -22.79 13.02
CA LEU A 372 -25.40 -24.08 12.95
C LEU A 372 -24.48 -25.30 12.72
N TYR A 373 -23.16 -25.08 12.62
CA TYR A 373 -22.18 -26.13 12.38
C TYR A 373 -21.36 -26.41 13.64
N ARG A 374 -20.96 -27.66 13.78
CA ARG A 374 -19.97 -28.05 14.79
C ARG A 374 -18.58 -27.72 14.29
N MET A 375 -18.10 -26.54 14.68
CA MET A 375 -16.87 -25.97 14.15
C MET A 375 -15.62 -26.48 14.89
N PRO A 376 -14.47 -26.54 14.18
CA PRO A 376 -13.16 -26.76 14.78
C PRO A 376 -12.86 -25.71 15.86
N ARG A 377 -12.09 -26.13 16.88
CA ARG A 377 -11.59 -25.23 17.93
C ARG A 377 -10.34 -24.53 17.45
N ILE A 378 -10.28 -23.22 17.55
CA ILE A 378 -9.10 -22.43 17.21
C ILE A 378 -8.38 -22.01 18.49
N LYS A 379 -7.09 -22.28 18.57
CA LYS A 379 -6.21 -21.89 19.66
C LYS A 379 -5.03 -21.12 19.10
N VAL A 380 -4.76 -19.93 19.62
CA VAL A 380 -3.56 -19.13 19.31
C VAL A 380 -2.64 -19.08 20.52
N GLY A 381 -1.36 -18.94 20.24
CA GLY A 381 -0.32 -18.85 21.26
C GLY A 381 1.02 -18.48 20.63
N HIS A 382 2.09 -18.71 21.39
CA HIS A 382 3.44 -18.51 20.86
C HIS A 382 4.33 -19.71 21.23
N ILE A 383 5.31 -19.96 20.38
CA ILE A 383 6.44 -20.86 20.62
C ILE A 383 7.73 -20.05 20.54
N LEU A 384 8.80 -20.57 21.10
CA LEU A 384 10.12 -19.94 20.95
C LEU A 384 10.78 -20.41 19.65
N ALA A 385 11.43 -19.49 18.96
CA ALA A 385 12.30 -19.82 17.83
C ALA A 385 13.55 -20.58 18.32
N ALA A 386 14.38 -21.03 17.39
CA ALA A 386 15.60 -21.78 17.69
C ALA A 386 16.62 -21.02 18.56
N ASP A 387 16.52 -19.69 18.62
CA ASP A 387 17.34 -18.84 19.48
C ASP A 387 16.92 -18.90 20.97
N GLY A 388 15.82 -19.59 21.29
CA GLY A 388 15.27 -19.72 22.64
C GLY A 388 14.68 -18.43 23.24
N LYS A 389 14.54 -17.36 22.45
CA LYS A 389 14.12 -16.01 22.92
C LYS A 389 12.97 -15.45 22.09
N THR A 390 13.05 -15.52 20.78
CA THR A 390 12.07 -14.89 19.88
C THR A 390 10.75 -15.66 19.91
N ARG A 391 9.67 -14.98 20.27
CA ARG A 391 8.32 -15.53 20.27
C ARG A 391 7.74 -15.54 18.86
N LEU A 392 7.30 -16.71 18.41
CA LEU A 392 6.62 -16.90 17.12
C LEU A 392 5.15 -17.17 17.38
N ASN A 393 4.26 -16.37 16.78
CA ASN A 393 2.83 -16.59 16.91
C ASN A 393 2.42 -17.84 16.15
N TYR A 394 1.58 -18.67 16.74
CA TYR A 394 0.99 -19.83 16.07
C TYR A 394 -0.53 -19.85 16.22
N ARG A 395 -1.17 -20.54 15.29
CA ARG A 395 -2.57 -20.95 15.33
C ARG A 395 -2.67 -22.46 15.18
N LEU A 396 -3.41 -23.09 16.09
CA LEU A 396 -3.89 -24.46 15.96
C LEU A 396 -5.37 -24.43 15.60
N THR A 397 -5.74 -25.13 14.53
CA THR A 397 -7.16 -25.45 14.25
C THR A 397 -7.34 -26.94 14.51
N LEU A 398 -8.13 -27.24 15.53
CA LEU A 398 -8.25 -28.55 16.14
C LEU A 398 -9.59 -29.21 15.77
N PRO A 399 -9.64 -30.54 15.57
CA PRO A 399 -10.89 -31.25 15.37
C PRO A 399 -11.95 -30.87 16.40
N PRO A 400 -13.23 -30.74 16.01
CA PRO A 400 -14.29 -30.41 16.97
C PRO A 400 -14.41 -31.44 18.09
N ASP A 401 -14.08 -32.70 17.82
CA ASP A 401 -14.11 -33.84 18.72
C ASP A 401 -12.74 -34.29 19.19
N LEU A 402 -11.80 -33.34 19.33
CA LEU A 402 -10.44 -33.64 19.75
C LEU A 402 -10.47 -34.42 21.10
N ASP A 403 -9.88 -35.57 21.08
CA ASP A 403 -9.59 -36.39 22.24
C ASP A 403 -8.09 -36.29 22.53
N GLU A 404 -7.72 -35.63 23.60
CA GLU A 404 -6.31 -35.34 23.94
C GLU A 404 -5.49 -36.58 24.25
N THR A 405 -6.15 -37.74 24.43
CA THR A 405 -5.47 -39.06 24.64
C THR A 405 -5.04 -39.70 23.34
N LYS A 406 -5.50 -39.20 22.17
CA LYS A 406 -5.21 -39.74 20.84
C LYS A 406 -4.18 -38.93 20.10
N LYS A 407 -3.52 -39.58 19.15
CA LYS A 407 -2.64 -38.92 18.17
C LYS A 407 -3.44 -38.59 16.92
N TYR A 408 -3.16 -37.41 16.36
CA TYR A 408 -3.80 -36.92 15.14
C TYR A 408 -2.77 -36.61 14.06
N PRO A 409 -3.08 -36.90 12.80
CA PRO A 409 -2.26 -36.41 11.71
C PRO A 409 -2.25 -34.89 11.71
N THR A 410 -1.06 -34.30 11.54
CA THR A 410 -0.88 -32.84 11.61
C THR A 410 -0.39 -32.31 10.29
N ILE A 411 -1.03 -31.25 9.79
CA ILE A 411 -0.61 -30.48 8.63
C ILE A 411 0.00 -29.18 9.12
N VAL A 412 1.26 -28.97 8.79
CA VAL A 412 1.97 -27.72 9.07
C VAL A 412 1.89 -26.82 7.85
N TYR A 413 1.36 -25.59 8.05
CA TYR A 413 1.32 -24.57 7.02
C TYR A 413 2.11 -23.35 7.44
N VAL A 414 3.10 -22.99 6.64
CA VAL A 414 3.93 -21.80 6.82
C VAL A 414 4.06 -21.08 5.49
N TYR A 415 4.24 -19.77 5.53
CA TYR A 415 4.65 -19.02 4.35
C TYR A 415 6.17 -19.15 4.15
N GLY A 416 6.93 -18.95 5.21
CA GLY A 416 8.39 -19.14 5.21
C GLY A 416 9.19 -18.07 4.43
N GLY A 417 8.55 -16.97 4.04
CA GLY A 417 9.13 -15.85 3.32
C GLY A 417 8.84 -14.52 4.02
N PRO A 418 9.37 -13.40 3.49
CA PRO A 418 9.24 -12.10 4.11
C PRO A 418 7.82 -11.54 4.05
N LYS A 419 7.48 -10.72 5.05
CA LYS A 419 6.34 -9.78 5.10
C LYS A 419 4.93 -10.36 5.03
N VAL A 420 4.75 -11.66 5.19
CA VAL A 420 3.42 -12.27 5.27
C VAL A 420 3.11 -12.70 6.70
N GLN A 421 2.00 -12.21 7.23
CA GLN A 421 1.44 -12.60 8.52
C GLN A 421 0.22 -13.50 8.29
N LEU A 422 0.22 -14.71 8.86
CA LEU A 422 -0.84 -15.70 8.73
C LEU A 422 -1.70 -15.84 9.98
N VAL A 423 -1.16 -15.46 11.14
CA VAL A 423 -1.84 -15.51 12.43
C VAL A 423 -2.23 -14.08 12.81
N THR A 424 -3.51 -13.78 12.77
CA THR A 424 -4.06 -12.43 12.91
C THR A 424 -5.13 -12.35 13.98
N GLY A 425 -5.50 -11.13 14.40
CA GLY A 425 -6.55 -10.87 15.36
C GLY A 425 -7.96 -10.72 14.76
N ASP A 426 -8.13 -11.04 13.48
CA ASP A 426 -9.43 -11.00 12.81
C ASP A 426 -10.21 -12.32 12.93
N TRP A 427 -11.29 -12.47 12.16
CA TRP A 427 -12.21 -13.62 12.24
C TRP A 427 -11.48 -14.96 12.21
N GLN A 428 -11.74 -15.77 13.24
CA GLN A 428 -11.11 -17.07 13.44
C GLN A 428 -9.56 -17.04 13.40
N ASN A 429 -8.97 -15.91 13.81
CA ASN A 429 -7.51 -15.67 13.80
C ASN A 429 -6.85 -15.93 12.43
N GLY A 430 -7.56 -15.63 11.34
CA GLY A 430 -7.09 -15.83 9.98
C GLY A 430 -7.13 -17.29 9.50
N ALA A 431 -7.86 -18.20 10.18
CA ALA A 431 -8.03 -19.55 9.68
C ALA A 431 -8.84 -19.56 8.38
N ARG A 432 -8.32 -20.30 7.39
CA ARG A 432 -8.94 -20.40 6.07
C ARG A 432 -9.95 -21.55 6.03
N GLY A 433 -10.84 -21.52 5.05
CA GLY A 433 -11.81 -22.61 4.83
C GLY A 433 -11.16 -23.99 4.73
N TRP A 434 -9.96 -24.08 4.14
CA TRP A 434 -9.16 -25.30 4.10
C TRP A 434 -8.77 -25.80 5.49
N ASP A 435 -8.31 -24.90 6.38
CA ASP A 435 -7.89 -25.25 7.74
C ASP A 435 -9.09 -25.82 8.52
N LEU A 436 -10.27 -25.19 8.37
CA LEU A 436 -11.51 -25.63 9.01
C LEU A 436 -11.97 -26.99 8.47
N TYR A 437 -11.94 -27.18 7.15
CA TYR A 437 -12.35 -28.42 6.50
C TYR A 437 -11.46 -29.61 6.93
N MET A 438 -10.14 -29.44 6.92
CA MET A 438 -9.22 -30.51 7.30
C MET A 438 -9.33 -30.84 8.78
N ALA A 439 -9.55 -29.86 9.65
CA ALA A 439 -9.77 -30.11 11.07
C ALA A 439 -11.09 -30.90 11.31
N GLN A 440 -12.14 -30.65 10.56
CA GLN A 440 -13.35 -31.46 10.60
C GLN A 440 -13.13 -32.90 10.11
N ARG A 441 -12.09 -33.13 9.28
CA ARG A 441 -11.68 -34.47 8.82
C ARG A 441 -10.71 -35.18 9.78
N GLY A 442 -10.48 -34.62 10.96
CA GLY A 442 -9.63 -35.22 12.00
C GLY A 442 -8.17 -34.88 11.91
N TYR A 443 -7.78 -33.84 11.18
CA TYR A 443 -6.41 -33.33 11.15
C TYR A 443 -6.24 -32.19 12.16
N VAL A 444 -5.06 -32.09 12.74
CA VAL A 444 -4.62 -30.86 13.41
C VAL A 444 -3.95 -29.97 12.38
N MET A 445 -4.44 -28.73 12.25
CA MET A 445 -3.79 -27.75 11.37
C MET A 445 -2.94 -26.82 12.22
N PHE A 446 -1.64 -26.78 11.97
CA PHE A 446 -0.69 -25.91 12.65
C PHE A 446 -0.15 -24.85 11.69
N THR A 447 -0.34 -23.59 12.04
CA THR A 447 0.18 -22.45 11.30
C THR A 447 1.06 -21.64 12.22
N VAL A 448 2.25 -21.25 11.77
CA VAL A 448 3.17 -20.41 12.54
C VAL A 448 3.72 -19.29 11.68
N ASP A 449 3.77 -18.10 12.23
CA ASP A 449 4.48 -16.95 11.65
C ASP A 449 5.96 -17.05 12.07
N SER A 450 6.81 -17.44 11.12
CA SER A 450 8.26 -17.50 11.31
C SER A 450 8.85 -16.08 11.41
N ARG A 451 10.11 -15.97 11.80
CA ARG A 451 10.87 -14.73 11.58
C ARG A 451 10.81 -14.36 10.10
N GLY A 452 10.82 -13.08 9.79
CA GLY A 452 10.51 -12.56 8.47
C GLY A 452 9.05 -12.10 8.30
N SER A 453 8.12 -12.56 9.16
CA SER A 453 6.71 -12.13 9.09
C SER A 453 6.53 -10.66 9.47
N ALA A 454 5.54 -10.00 8.84
CA ALA A 454 5.29 -8.58 9.00
C ALA A 454 4.77 -8.16 10.40
N ASN A 455 4.81 -6.86 10.64
CA ASN A 455 4.22 -6.17 11.79
C ASN A 455 4.90 -6.43 13.14
N ARG A 456 6.14 -6.87 13.12
CA ARG A 456 6.94 -7.19 14.32
C ARG A 456 8.22 -6.35 14.44
N GLY A 457 8.43 -5.39 13.52
CA GLY A 457 9.59 -4.53 13.43
C GLY A 457 10.72 -5.11 12.58
N HIS A 458 11.63 -4.21 12.17
CA HIS A 458 12.68 -4.48 11.19
C HIS A 458 13.60 -5.65 11.58
N ALA A 459 14.04 -5.71 12.84
CA ALA A 459 14.91 -6.80 13.32
C ALA A 459 14.26 -8.20 13.27
N PHE A 460 12.93 -8.27 13.39
CA PHE A 460 12.21 -9.53 13.23
C PHE A 460 12.03 -9.91 11.76
N GLU A 461 11.86 -8.91 10.89
CA GLU A 461 11.61 -9.09 9.46
C GLU A 461 12.90 -9.37 8.68
N SER A 462 14.00 -8.70 9.00
CA SER A 462 15.25 -8.71 8.22
C SER A 462 16.21 -9.86 8.54
N VAL A 463 15.84 -10.80 9.39
CA VAL A 463 16.71 -11.89 9.87
C VAL A 463 16.75 -13.12 8.96
N ILE A 464 15.95 -13.14 7.88
CA ILE A 464 15.87 -14.24 6.90
C ILE A 464 16.60 -13.93 5.61
#